data_c78274ef4d8bf29b1e44a4b15db6a655
#
_entry.id   c78274ef4d8bf29b1e44a4b15db6a655
#
_cell.length_a   1.000
_cell.length_b   1.000
_cell.length_c   1.000
_cell.angle_alpha   90.00
_cell.angle_beta   90.00
_cell.angle_gamma   90.00
#
_symmetry.space_group_name_H-M   'P 1'
#
loop_
_entity.id
_entity.type
_entity.pdbx_description
1 polymer ?
#
loop_
_entity_poly.entity_id
_entity_poly.type
_entity_poly.pdbx_seq_one_letter_code
_entity_poly.pdbx_strand_id
1 'polypeptide(L)'
;MLDFHDEPAFVRELFEITVEAAIRFAHLQIEAGADIIGIGDAAASLIGPGIYKEFVWPQEKRLVDAIHSKGGRVRLHICGNTRRILDGMGKLGCDMVDIDYPVPLEKARSTMGPQQTLAGNLDPVRDICNGTPESITHALEALQQQAGARWVVAAGCEIARGTPHENLRALVNFAQTHAAA
;
A
#
# COMPACT_ATOMS: atom_id res chain seq x y z
N MET A 1 -20.88 -5.57 -3.89
CA MET A 1 -20.05 -6.29 -4.90
C MET A 1 -20.89 -6.79 -6.07
N LEU A 2 -22.11 -7.28 -5.85
CA LEU A 2 -23.01 -7.66 -6.95
C LEU A 2 -23.33 -6.48 -7.87
N ASP A 3 -23.44 -5.28 -7.32
CA ASP A 3 -23.77 -4.05 -8.04
C ASP A 3 -22.84 -3.72 -9.22
N PHE A 4 -21.59 -4.21 -9.18
CA PHE A 4 -20.69 -4.08 -10.36
C PHE A 4 -21.27 -4.74 -11.62
N HIS A 5 -22.10 -5.77 -11.44
CA HIS A 5 -22.75 -6.50 -12.52
C HIS A 5 -24.19 -6.06 -12.72
N ASP A 6 -24.93 -5.85 -11.62
CA ASP A 6 -26.36 -5.62 -11.67
C ASP A 6 -26.70 -4.14 -11.93
N GLU A 7 -25.90 -3.21 -11.35
CA GLU A 7 -26.13 -1.75 -11.39
C GLU A 7 -24.83 -0.97 -11.66
N PRO A 8 -24.12 -1.23 -12.78
CA PRO A 8 -22.82 -0.61 -13.03
C PRO A 8 -22.87 0.91 -13.15
N ALA A 9 -24.01 1.47 -13.59
CA ALA A 9 -24.20 2.92 -13.67
C ALA A 9 -24.23 3.55 -12.26
N PHE A 10 -24.93 2.94 -11.33
CA PHE A 10 -24.98 3.35 -9.93
C PHE A 10 -23.58 3.34 -9.29
N VAL A 11 -22.81 2.26 -9.53
CA VAL A 11 -21.44 2.16 -9.01
C VAL A 11 -20.55 3.28 -9.53
N ARG A 12 -20.65 3.61 -10.82
CA ARG A 12 -19.87 4.72 -11.41
C ARG A 12 -20.25 6.07 -10.80
N GLU A 13 -21.54 6.34 -10.65
CA GLU A 13 -22.01 7.57 -10.00
C GLU A 13 -21.56 7.68 -8.55
N LEU A 14 -21.65 6.58 -7.79
CA LEU A 14 -21.16 6.51 -6.42
C LEU A 14 -19.65 6.80 -6.34
N PHE A 15 -18.86 6.24 -7.24
CA PHE A 15 -17.42 6.48 -7.29
C PHE A 15 -17.10 7.94 -7.66
N GLU A 16 -17.84 8.57 -8.57
CA GLU A 16 -17.66 9.98 -8.88
C GLU A 16 -17.82 10.86 -7.62
N ILE A 17 -18.88 10.60 -6.84
CA ILE A 17 -19.15 11.37 -5.60
C ILE A 17 -18.06 11.11 -4.55
N THR A 18 -17.70 9.86 -4.33
CA THR A 18 -16.74 9.50 -3.27
C THR A 18 -15.32 9.92 -3.61
N VAL A 19 -14.90 9.79 -4.86
CA VAL A 19 -13.55 10.20 -5.29
C VAL A 19 -13.43 11.73 -5.29
N GLU A 20 -14.46 12.45 -5.71
CA GLU A 20 -14.47 13.91 -5.61
C GLU A 20 -14.33 14.39 -4.16
N ALA A 21 -15.03 13.74 -3.23
CA ALA A 21 -14.88 14.04 -1.81
C ALA A 21 -13.47 13.70 -1.29
N ALA A 22 -12.89 12.57 -1.72
CA ALA A 22 -11.52 12.17 -1.37
C ALA A 22 -10.48 13.16 -1.91
N ILE A 23 -10.63 13.64 -3.15
CA ILE A 23 -9.76 14.66 -3.75
C ILE A 23 -9.79 15.95 -2.92
N ARG A 24 -10.99 16.44 -2.60
CA ARG A 24 -11.12 17.66 -1.76
C ARG A 24 -10.47 17.48 -0.41
N PHE A 25 -10.66 16.34 0.22
CA PHE A 25 -10.05 16.05 1.52
C PHE A 25 -8.54 15.97 1.44
N ALA A 26 -7.99 15.29 0.42
CA ALA A 26 -6.55 15.24 0.17
C ALA A 26 -5.94 16.64 -0.05
N HIS A 27 -6.61 17.49 -0.81
CA HIS A 27 -6.15 18.87 -1.03
C HIS A 27 -6.10 19.68 0.27
N LEU A 28 -7.13 19.57 1.13
CA LEU A 28 -7.13 20.21 2.45
C LEU A 28 -6.03 19.71 3.36
N GLN A 29 -5.72 18.42 3.32
CA GLN A 29 -4.60 17.84 4.08
C GLN A 29 -3.25 18.40 3.61
N ILE A 30 -3.04 18.53 2.30
CA ILE A 30 -1.81 19.12 1.72
C ILE A 30 -1.71 20.61 2.11
N GLU A 31 -2.80 21.38 1.99
CA GLU A 31 -2.85 22.79 2.42
C GLU A 31 -2.58 22.96 3.93
N ALA A 32 -2.94 21.95 4.74
CA ALA A 32 -2.62 21.92 6.17
C ALA A 32 -1.18 21.44 6.47
N GLY A 33 -0.38 21.08 5.45
CA GLY A 33 1.03 20.73 5.60
C GLY A 33 1.33 19.22 5.56
N ALA A 34 0.42 18.40 5.06
CA ALA A 34 0.73 16.98 4.85
C ALA A 34 1.62 16.80 3.61
N ASP A 35 2.75 16.10 3.78
CA ASP A 35 3.70 15.79 2.69
C ASP A 35 3.26 14.59 1.86
N ILE A 36 2.59 13.63 2.48
CA ILE A 36 2.18 12.35 1.88
C ILE A 36 0.72 12.07 2.24
N ILE A 37 -0.07 11.74 1.23
CA ILE A 37 -1.45 11.27 1.40
C ILE A 37 -1.47 9.75 1.30
N GLY A 38 -2.01 9.09 2.33
CA GLY A 38 -2.25 7.67 2.34
C GLY A 38 -3.61 7.34 1.70
N ILE A 39 -3.60 6.50 0.67
CA ILE A 39 -4.80 5.91 0.08
C ILE A 39 -4.91 4.48 0.59
N GLY A 40 -6.03 4.15 1.26
CA GLY A 40 -6.35 2.80 1.70
C GLY A 40 -7.54 2.26 0.92
N ASP A 41 -7.34 1.20 0.16
CA ASP A 41 -8.43 0.47 -0.51
C ASP A 41 -8.48 -0.98 0.01
N ALA A 42 -9.37 -1.22 0.96
CA ALA A 42 -9.47 -2.53 1.59
C ALA A 42 -10.18 -3.59 0.72
N ALA A 43 -10.91 -3.20 -0.31
CA ALA A 43 -11.79 -4.08 -1.07
C ALA A 43 -11.24 -4.48 -2.46
N ALA A 44 -10.32 -3.73 -3.03
CA ALA A 44 -9.86 -3.92 -4.40
C ALA A 44 -9.24 -5.30 -4.67
N SER A 45 -8.61 -5.93 -3.67
CA SER A 45 -8.08 -7.30 -3.81
C SER A 45 -9.17 -8.38 -3.97
N LEU A 46 -10.42 -8.08 -3.58
CA LEU A 46 -11.54 -9.03 -3.53
C LEU A 46 -12.38 -9.06 -4.81
N ILE A 47 -12.32 -8.01 -5.63
CA ILE A 47 -13.21 -7.83 -6.78
C ILE A 47 -12.68 -8.46 -8.08
N GLY A 48 -11.45 -8.91 -8.06
CA GLY A 48 -10.78 -9.47 -9.23
C GLY A 48 -10.26 -8.44 -10.23
N PRO A 49 -9.34 -8.83 -11.14
CA PRO A 49 -8.60 -7.88 -11.97
C PRO A 49 -9.44 -7.19 -13.03
N GLY A 50 -10.52 -7.82 -13.50
CA GLY A 50 -11.43 -7.23 -14.48
C GLY A 50 -12.17 -6.02 -13.92
N ILE A 51 -12.87 -6.21 -12.80
CA ILE A 51 -13.61 -5.15 -12.12
C ILE A 51 -12.64 -4.07 -11.61
N TYR A 52 -11.50 -4.46 -11.03
CA TYR A 52 -10.47 -3.51 -10.64
C TYR A 52 -10.07 -2.59 -11.79
N LYS A 53 -9.70 -3.16 -12.94
CA LYS A 53 -9.28 -2.40 -14.12
C LYS A 53 -10.35 -1.48 -14.66
N GLU A 54 -11.60 -1.93 -14.64
CA GLU A 54 -12.72 -1.20 -15.26
C GLU A 54 -13.27 -0.09 -14.34
N PHE A 55 -13.41 -0.36 -13.04
CA PHE A 55 -14.12 0.52 -12.13
C PHE A 55 -13.20 1.24 -11.14
N VAL A 56 -12.23 0.55 -10.55
CA VAL A 56 -11.45 1.09 -9.44
C VAL A 56 -10.20 1.82 -9.92
N TRP A 57 -9.41 1.18 -10.78
CA TRP A 57 -8.15 1.73 -11.26
C TRP A 57 -8.26 3.15 -11.85
N PRO A 58 -9.26 3.49 -12.69
CA PRO A 58 -9.42 4.85 -13.21
C PRO A 58 -9.66 5.88 -12.10
N GLN A 59 -10.35 5.50 -11.05
CA GLN A 59 -10.67 6.37 -9.93
C GLN A 59 -9.47 6.56 -8.99
N GLU A 60 -8.73 5.48 -8.69
CA GLU A 60 -7.45 5.58 -7.99
C GLU A 60 -6.47 6.48 -8.77
N LYS A 61 -6.37 6.29 -10.08
CA LYS A 61 -5.50 7.12 -10.94
C LYS A 61 -5.88 8.60 -10.88
N ARG A 62 -7.16 8.91 -10.96
CA ARG A 62 -7.69 10.28 -10.85
C ARG A 62 -7.33 10.91 -9.49
N LEU A 63 -7.47 10.16 -8.40
CA LEU A 63 -7.11 10.63 -7.06
C LEU A 63 -5.59 10.85 -6.94
N VAL A 64 -4.77 9.94 -7.43
CA VAL A 64 -3.30 10.07 -7.46
C VAL A 64 -2.89 11.32 -8.22
N ASP A 65 -3.43 11.53 -9.44
CA ASP A 65 -3.10 12.69 -10.26
C ASP A 65 -3.52 14.01 -9.60
N ALA A 66 -4.68 14.02 -8.94
CA ALA A 66 -5.16 15.20 -8.21
C ALA A 66 -4.25 15.55 -7.02
N ILE A 67 -3.77 14.54 -6.26
CA ILE A 67 -2.82 14.75 -5.15
C ILE A 67 -1.50 15.30 -5.69
N HIS A 68 -0.95 14.70 -6.74
CA HIS A 68 0.29 15.18 -7.37
C HIS A 68 0.17 16.61 -7.92
N SER A 69 -0.99 16.98 -8.49
CA SER A 69 -1.22 18.33 -9.01
C SER A 69 -1.14 19.41 -7.93
N LYS A 70 -1.34 19.06 -6.67
CA LYS A 70 -1.21 19.91 -5.48
C LYS A 70 0.18 19.81 -4.81
N GLY A 71 1.10 19.03 -5.39
CA GLY A 71 2.46 18.84 -4.87
C GLY A 71 2.58 17.84 -3.72
N GLY A 72 1.49 17.11 -3.37
CA GLY A 72 1.53 16.02 -2.41
C GLY A 72 2.12 14.74 -3.02
N ARG A 73 2.57 13.83 -2.16
CA ARG A 73 2.98 12.48 -2.53
C ARG A 73 1.90 11.47 -2.17
N VAL A 74 1.97 10.29 -2.79
CA VAL A 74 0.96 9.24 -2.59
C VAL A 74 1.60 7.96 -2.06
N ARG A 75 1.05 7.44 -0.95
CA ARG A 75 1.24 6.08 -0.48
C ARG A 75 -0.05 5.29 -0.70
N LEU A 76 -0.01 4.25 -1.52
CA LEU A 76 -1.15 3.35 -1.75
C LEU A 76 -1.01 2.09 -0.92
N HIS A 77 -2.06 1.71 -0.18
CA HIS A 77 -2.20 0.39 0.45
C HIS A 77 -3.49 -0.27 0.00
N ILE A 78 -3.38 -1.47 -0.55
CA ILE A 78 -4.51 -2.37 -0.84
C ILE A 78 -4.33 -3.62 0.01
N CYS A 79 -5.25 -3.85 0.95
CA CYS A 79 -5.21 -5.02 1.84
C CYS A 79 -5.37 -6.34 1.08
N GLY A 80 -4.75 -7.40 1.58
CA GLY A 80 -4.95 -8.76 1.11
C GLY A 80 -4.11 -9.15 -0.10
N ASN A 81 -4.55 -10.17 -0.82
CA ASN A 81 -3.77 -10.75 -1.90
C ASN A 81 -3.95 -10.00 -3.23
N THR A 82 -3.10 -9.03 -3.46
CA THR A 82 -3.10 -8.16 -4.64
C THR A 82 -2.32 -8.71 -5.84
N ARG A 83 -1.84 -9.98 -5.82
CA ARG A 83 -0.99 -10.57 -6.89
C ARG A 83 -1.54 -10.35 -8.29
N ARG A 84 -2.86 -10.38 -8.46
CA ARG A 84 -3.53 -10.30 -9.77
C ARG A 84 -3.70 -8.87 -10.28
N ILE A 85 -3.46 -7.86 -9.43
CA ILE A 85 -3.63 -6.43 -9.74
C ILE A 85 -2.33 -5.62 -9.58
N LEU A 86 -1.20 -6.25 -9.21
CA LEU A 86 0.10 -5.59 -9.01
C LEU A 86 0.54 -4.71 -10.19
N ASP A 87 0.33 -5.19 -11.42
CA ASP A 87 0.66 -4.41 -12.63
C ASP A 87 -0.14 -3.11 -12.69
N GLY A 88 -1.43 -3.17 -12.36
CA GLY A 88 -2.29 -1.98 -12.26
C GLY A 88 -1.81 -1.03 -11.16
N MET A 89 -1.53 -1.54 -9.97
CA MET A 89 -1.01 -0.74 -8.85
C MET A 89 0.29 -0.01 -9.23
N GLY A 90 1.23 -0.71 -9.86
CA GLY A 90 2.50 -0.11 -10.31
C GLY A 90 2.36 0.98 -11.37
N LYS A 91 1.26 0.95 -12.16
CA LYS A 91 0.97 1.94 -13.21
C LYS A 91 0.20 3.16 -12.73
N LEU A 92 -0.26 3.20 -11.49
CA LEU A 92 -0.93 4.37 -10.90
C LEU A 92 0.00 5.57 -10.78
N GLY A 93 1.30 5.34 -10.61
CA GLY A 93 2.29 6.40 -10.42
C GLY A 93 2.43 6.85 -8.97
N CYS A 94 2.00 6.03 -8.00
CA CYS A 94 2.17 6.34 -6.58
C CYS A 94 3.67 6.43 -6.21
N ASP A 95 4.03 7.33 -5.30
CA ASP A 95 5.40 7.48 -4.81
C ASP A 95 5.83 6.27 -3.97
N MET A 96 4.88 5.64 -3.28
CA MET A 96 5.08 4.44 -2.49
C MET A 96 3.89 3.50 -2.65
N VAL A 97 4.18 2.20 -2.79
CA VAL A 97 3.16 1.14 -2.74
C VAL A 97 3.46 0.23 -1.57
N ASP A 98 2.48 0.14 -0.68
CA ASP A 98 2.54 -0.63 0.54
C ASP A 98 1.90 -2.01 0.31
N ILE A 99 2.72 -3.04 0.38
CA ILE A 99 2.37 -4.41 -0.03
C ILE A 99 1.95 -5.23 1.20
N ASP A 100 0.74 -5.78 1.15
CA ASP A 100 0.27 -6.66 2.20
C ASP A 100 1.00 -8.02 2.19
N TYR A 101 1.14 -8.65 3.37
CA TYR A 101 1.94 -9.86 3.61
C TYR A 101 1.55 -11.09 2.76
N PRO A 102 0.31 -11.29 2.25
CA PRO A 102 0.00 -12.41 1.38
C PRO A 102 0.70 -12.37 0.00
N VAL A 103 1.32 -11.24 -0.33
CA VAL A 103 2.02 -11.04 -1.60
C VAL A 103 3.52 -11.11 -1.36
N PRO A 104 4.27 -12.02 -2.01
CA PRO A 104 5.73 -12.01 -1.92
C PRO A 104 6.30 -10.69 -2.44
N LEU A 105 7.19 -10.06 -1.65
CA LEU A 105 7.76 -8.76 -1.98
C LEU A 105 8.61 -8.80 -3.26
N GLU A 106 9.29 -9.92 -3.50
CA GLU A 106 9.99 -10.21 -4.76
C GLU A 106 9.05 -10.12 -5.98
N LYS A 107 7.82 -10.66 -5.84
CA LYS A 107 6.82 -10.59 -6.92
C LYS A 107 6.37 -9.15 -7.17
N ALA A 108 6.15 -8.38 -6.12
CA ALA A 108 5.83 -6.95 -6.25
C ALA A 108 6.99 -6.20 -6.93
N ARG A 109 8.22 -6.42 -6.49
CA ARG A 109 9.43 -5.81 -7.07
C ARG A 109 9.60 -6.14 -8.54
N SER A 110 9.48 -7.41 -8.91
CA SER A 110 9.63 -7.84 -10.31
C SER A 110 8.53 -7.29 -11.23
N THR A 111 7.33 -7.06 -10.70
CA THR A 111 6.19 -6.52 -11.47
C THR A 111 6.25 -4.99 -11.60
N MET A 112 6.57 -4.28 -10.53
CA MET A 112 6.54 -2.81 -10.49
C MET A 112 7.87 -2.16 -10.89
N GLY A 113 8.92 -2.95 -10.97
CA GLY A 113 10.26 -2.48 -11.39
C GLY A 113 11.09 -1.87 -10.25
N PRO A 114 12.39 -1.59 -10.52
CA PRO A 114 13.34 -1.18 -9.48
C PRO A 114 13.14 0.25 -8.98
N GLN A 115 12.39 1.08 -9.72
CA GLN A 115 12.19 2.49 -9.36
C GLN A 115 11.03 2.72 -8.40
N GLN A 116 10.09 1.76 -8.29
CA GLN A 116 8.98 1.87 -7.37
C GLN A 116 9.47 1.74 -5.93
N THR A 117 9.13 2.69 -5.07
CA THR A 117 9.31 2.51 -3.63
C THR A 117 8.25 1.57 -3.11
N LEU A 118 8.67 0.44 -2.53
CA LEU A 118 7.81 -0.52 -1.87
C LEU A 118 7.88 -0.35 -0.36
N ALA A 119 6.76 -0.54 0.34
CA ALA A 119 6.73 -0.68 1.78
C ALA A 119 6.18 -2.06 2.17
N GLY A 120 6.49 -2.54 3.36
CA GLY A 120 6.01 -3.84 3.87
C GLY A 120 7.13 -4.87 3.93
N ASN A 121 6.89 -6.19 4.17
CA ASN A 121 5.55 -6.73 4.32
C ASN A 121 5.52 -7.90 5.31
N LEU A 122 6.10 -7.73 6.49
CA LEU A 122 5.96 -8.74 7.55
C LEU A 122 4.50 -8.98 7.92
N ASP A 123 4.15 -10.25 8.21
CA ASP A 123 2.83 -10.58 8.74
C ASP A 123 2.66 -9.95 10.14
N PRO A 124 1.66 -9.06 10.32
CA PRO A 124 1.48 -8.33 11.58
C PRO A 124 1.25 -9.22 12.79
N VAL A 125 0.63 -10.37 12.58
CA VAL A 125 0.28 -11.31 13.67
C VAL A 125 1.36 -12.37 13.85
N ARG A 126 1.69 -13.10 12.78
CA ARG A 126 2.63 -14.23 12.85
C ARG A 126 4.04 -13.76 13.17
N ASP A 127 4.54 -12.77 12.41
CA ASP A 127 5.94 -12.38 12.48
C ASP A 127 6.19 -11.29 13.52
N ILE A 128 5.25 -10.33 13.66
CA ILE A 128 5.48 -9.16 14.52
C ILE A 128 4.87 -9.37 15.90
N CYS A 129 3.56 -9.68 15.99
CA CYS A 129 2.91 -9.82 17.29
C CYS A 129 3.43 -11.04 18.08
N ASN A 130 3.53 -12.18 17.42
CA ASN A 130 3.92 -13.47 18.01
C ASN A 130 5.41 -13.79 17.87
N GLY A 131 6.18 -12.94 17.18
CA GLY A 131 7.61 -13.11 16.99
C GLY A 131 8.45 -12.59 18.16
N THR A 132 9.76 -12.60 17.96
CA THR A 132 10.76 -11.98 18.86
C THR A 132 11.57 -10.94 18.07
N PRO A 133 12.27 -10.00 18.73
CA PRO A 133 13.14 -9.05 18.05
C PRO A 133 14.15 -9.71 17.09
N GLU A 134 14.69 -10.86 17.47
CA GLU A 134 15.66 -11.62 16.67
C GLU A 134 15.00 -12.23 15.42
N SER A 135 13.82 -12.86 15.59
CA SER A 135 13.08 -13.44 14.45
C SER A 135 12.60 -12.38 13.47
N ILE A 136 12.20 -11.21 13.96
CA ILE A 136 11.80 -10.06 13.15
C ILE A 136 13.00 -9.54 12.35
N THR A 137 14.15 -9.35 13.00
CA THR A 137 15.38 -8.90 12.34
C THR A 137 15.77 -9.84 11.21
N HIS A 138 15.79 -11.14 11.47
CA HIS A 138 16.11 -12.15 10.45
C HIS A 138 15.12 -12.14 9.27
N ALA A 139 13.82 -12.00 9.55
CA ALA A 139 12.80 -11.91 8.50
C ALA A 139 12.95 -10.63 7.66
N LEU A 140 13.33 -9.50 8.28
CA LEU A 140 13.60 -8.25 7.59
C LEU A 140 14.83 -8.33 6.69
N GLU A 141 15.89 -9.03 7.10
CA GLU A 141 17.07 -9.29 6.24
C GLU A 141 16.67 -10.00 4.94
N ALA A 142 15.81 -11.02 5.04
CA ALA A 142 15.30 -11.73 3.88
C ALA A 142 14.42 -10.84 2.98
N LEU A 143 13.58 -9.99 3.58
CA LEU A 143 12.74 -9.05 2.84
C LEU A 143 13.57 -7.97 2.13
N GLN A 144 14.64 -7.48 2.76
CA GLN A 144 15.54 -6.49 2.16
C GLN A 144 16.16 -7.01 0.85
N GLN A 145 16.57 -8.27 0.84
CA GLN A 145 17.11 -8.92 -0.38
C GLN A 145 16.05 -9.00 -1.50
N GLN A 146 14.81 -9.27 -1.16
CA GLN A 146 13.70 -9.34 -2.12
C GLN A 146 13.26 -7.96 -2.63
N ALA A 147 13.25 -6.98 -1.74
CA ALA A 147 12.76 -5.64 -2.02
C ALA A 147 13.72 -4.77 -2.83
N GLY A 148 15.03 -4.96 -2.65
CA GLY A 148 16.07 -4.11 -3.24
C GLY A 148 16.17 -2.73 -2.56
N ALA A 149 16.87 -1.79 -3.21
CA ALA A 149 17.26 -0.53 -2.59
C ALA A 149 16.11 0.43 -2.22
N ARG A 150 15.01 0.43 -2.98
CA ARG A 150 13.87 1.33 -2.73
C ARG A 150 12.80 0.60 -1.91
N TRP A 151 13.09 0.44 -0.62
CA TRP A 151 12.20 -0.26 0.29
C TRP A 151 12.10 0.44 1.65
N VAL A 152 10.90 0.47 2.18
CA VAL A 152 10.56 1.00 3.51
C VAL A 152 10.14 -0.17 4.40
N VAL A 153 10.82 -0.30 5.54
CA VAL A 153 10.51 -1.32 6.53
C VAL A 153 9.14 -1.07 7.12
N ALA A 154 8.23 -2.01 6.95
CA ALA A 154 6.88 -1.94 7.49
C ALA A 154 6.27 -3.33 7.72
N ALA A 155 5.21 -3.40 8.51
CA ALA A 155 4.28 -4.53 8.47
C ALA A 155 3.54 -4.57 7.13
N GLY A 156 3.00 -5.71 6.76
CA GLY A 156 2.19 -5.84 5.55
C GLY A 156 0.79 -5.23 5.68
N CYS A 157 0.32 -5.05 6.89
CA CYS A 157 -0.95 -4.40 7.21
C CYS A 157 -0.90 -3.80 8.61
N GLU A 158 -2.07 -3.44 9.18
CA GLU A 158 -2.17 -2.85 10.50
C GLU A 158 -1.53 -3.74 11.59
N ILE A 159 -0.76 -3.13 12.48
CA ILE A 159 -0.13 -3.80 13.61
C ILE A 159 -1.21 -4.29 14.58
N ALA A 160 -1.14 -5.57 14.95
CA ALA A 160 -2.09 -6.19 15.84
C ALA A 160 -2.05 -5.56 17.24
N ARG A 161 -3.24 -5.35 17.83
CA ARG A 161 -3.35 -4.87 19.20
C ARG A 161 -2.65 -5.85 20.16
N GLY A 162 -1.87 -5.31 21.09
CA GLY A 162 -1.12 -6.11 22.07
C GLY A 162 0.25 -6.58 21.59
N THR A 163 0.70 -6.15 20.40
CA THR A 163 2.07 -6.39 19.94
C THR A 163 3.08 -5.85 20.96
N PRO A 164 4.09 -6.65 21.39
CA PRO A 164 5.13 -6.21 22.30
C PRO A 164 5.90 -5.01 21.74
N HIS A 165 6.19 -4.02 22.59
CA HIS A 165 6.90 -2.80 22.17
C HIS A 165 8.33 -3.08 21.69
N GLU A 166 9.02 -4.09 22.26
CA GLU A 166 10.33 -4.54 21.80
C GLU A 166 10.29 -5.03 20.35
N ASN A 167 9.21 -5.67 19.91
CA ASN A 167 9.03 -6.13 18.53
C ASN A 167 8.87 -4.93 17.58
N LEU A 168 8.15 -3.90 17.99
CA LEU A 168 8.04 -2.66 17.20
C LEU A 168 9.39 -1.93 17.12
N ARG A 169 10.16 -1.92 18.22
CA ARG A 169 11.51 -1.35 18.25
C ARG A 169 12.47 -2.10 17.32
N ALA A 170 12.31 -3.42 17.16
CA ALA A 170 13.13 -4.18 16.22
C ALA A 170 12.96 -3.68 14.77
N LEU A 171 11.73 -3.36 14.34
CA LEU A 171 11.48 -2.75 13.02
C LEU A 171 12.22 -1.41 12.86
N VAL A 172 12.11 -0.54 13.87
CA VAL A 172 12.74 0.79 13.87
C VAL A 172 14.27 0.67 13.85
N ASN A 173 14.84 -0.18 14.73
CA ASN A 173 16.27 -0.40 14.80
C ASN A 173 16.83 -0.95 13.50
N PHE A 174 16.13 -1.91 12.88
CA PHE A 174 16.51 -2.45 11.59
C PHE A 174 16.54 -1.35 10.52
N ALA A 175 15.49 -0.54 10.43
CA ALA A 175 15.43 0.55 9.47
C ALA A 175 16.58 1.56 9.66
N GLN A 176 16.93 1.90 10.91
CA GLN A 176 18.01 2.85 11.22
C GLN A 176 19.40 2.30 10.89
N THR A 177 19.62 1.00 11.07
CA THR A 177 20.93 0.37 10.85
C THR A 177 21.14 -0.06 9.39
N HIS A 178 20.07 -0.22 8.61
CA HIS A 178 20.11 -0.67 7.22
C HIS A 178 19.57 0.38 6.25
N ALA A 179 19.39 1.63 6.69
CA ALA A 179 19.08 2.73 5.79
C ALA A 179 20.18 2.83 4.73
N ALA A 180 19.78 2.85 3.45
CA ALA A 180 20.73 3.12 2.37
C ALA A 180 21.34 4.51 2.61
N ALA A 181 22.65 4.57 2.62
CA ALA A 181 23.42 5.82 2.67
C ALA A 181 23.19 6.64 1.41
#